data_a6d4e23e88fe0d6a08b1a1e687ed1921
#
_entry.id   a6d4e23e88fe0d6a08b1a1e687ed1921
#
_cell.length_a   1.000
_cell.length_b   1.000
_cell.length_c   1.000
_cell.angle_alpha   90.00
_cell.angle_beta   90.00
_cell.angle_gamma   90.00
#
_symmetry.space_group_name_H-M   'P 1'
#
loop_
_entity.id
_entity.type
_entity.pdbx_description
1 polymer ?
#
loop_
_entity_poly.entity_id
_entity_poly.type
_entity_poly.pdbx_seq_one_letter_code
_entity_poly.pdbx_strand_id
1 'polypeptide(L)'
;MTSVREHADKVYDQAVVWDAHAGVYPDPRTDLAGLENWRQAGVSFVSLNVAYDIPSWEQTFPVLAAYRRFIGSHPDRYLIADTADDVRR
;
A
#
# COMPACT_ATOMS: atom_id res chain seq x y z
N MET A 1 24.23 22.11 13.89
CA MET A 1 22.82 22.56 13.73
C MET A 1 22.16 21.68 12.67
N THR A 2 21.00 21.12 12.97
CA THR A 2 20.25 20.28 12.04
C THR A 2 19.57 21.17 10.99
N SER A 3 19.73 20.83 9.71
CA SER A 3 19.03 21.55 8.63
C SER A 3 17.54 21.27 8.66
N VAL A 4 16.75 22.14 7.99
CA VAL A 4 15.32 21.92 7.85
C VAL A 4 15.03 20.59 7.16
N ARG A 5 15.82 20.24 6.13
CA ARG A 5 15.67 18.98 5.42
C ARG A 5 15.94 17.77 6.31
N GLU A 6 17.03 17.82 7.09
CA GLU A 6 17.38 16.74 8.01
C GLU A 6 16.28 16.54 9.06
N HIS A 7 15.73 17.63 9.57
CA HIS A 7 14.62 17.56 10.51
C HIS A 7 13.36 16.95 9.89
N ALA A 8 13.03 17.37 8.68
CA ALA A 8 11.88 16.82 7.95
C ALA A 8 12.06 15.33 7.67
N ASP A 9 13.24 14.90 7.25
CA ASP A 9 13.54 13.49 7.00
C ASP A 9 13.40 12.67 8.28
N LYS A 10 13.85 13.19 9.41
CA LYS A 10 13.74 12.52 10.68
C LYS A 10 12.27 12.36 11.12
N VAL A 11 11.46 13.40 10.95
CA VAL A 11 10.02 13.34 11.26
C VAL A 11 9.33 12.31 10.36
N TYR A 12 9.65 12.32 9.07
CA TYR A 12 9.09 11.38 8.10
C TYR A 12 9.43 9.92 8.48
N ASP A 13 10.70 9.67 8.82
CA ASP A 13 11.17 8.32 9.15
C ASP A 13 10.51 7.76 10.43
N GLN A 14 10.14 8.64 11.36
CA GLN A 14 9.52 8.24 12.63
C GLN A 14 7.99 8.19 12.56
N ALA A 15 7.38 8.76 11.55
CA ALA A 15 5.94 8.84 11.41
C ALA A 15 5.37 7.57 10.76
N VAL A 16 4.08 7.31 11.01
CA VAL A 16 3.30 6.39 10.19
C VAL A 16 2.84 7.20 8.97
N VAL A 17 3.39 6.89 7.82
CA VAL A 17 3.07 7.59 6.56
C VAL A 17 2.03 6.77 5.80
N TRP A 18 0.88 7.35 5.56
CA TRP A 18 -0.26 6.69 4.95
C TRP A 18 -0.61 7.37 3.62
N ASP A 19 -0.54 6.60 2.54
CA ASP A 19 -1.13 7.00 1.26
C ASP A 19 -2.56 6.46 1.22
N ALA A 20 -3.52 7.36 1.40
CA ALA A 20 -4.93 6.99 1.50
C ALA A 20 -5.55 6.57 0.17
N HIS A 21 -4.84 6.78 -0.95
CA HIS A 21 -5.34 6.44 -2.28
C HIS A 21 -4.17 6.17 -3.22
N ALA A 22 -3.54 5.02 -3.05
CA ALA A 22 -2.40 4.63 -3.89
C ALA A 22 -2.87 4.39 -5.34
N GLY A 23 -2.13 4.93 -6.30
CA GLY A 23 -2.49 4.93 -7.71
C GLY A 23 -2.20 3.61 -8.42
N VAL A 24 -2.81 2.52 -7.96
CA VAL A 24 -2.70 1.20 -8.60
C VAL A 24 -4.00 0.91 -9.33
N TYR A 25 -3.91 0.61 -10.63
CA TYR A 25 -5.10 0.28 -11.42
C TYR A 25 -5.61 -1.11 -11.01
N PRO A 26 -6.89 -1.25 -10.65
CA PRO A 26 -7.44 -2.54 -10.24
C PRO A 26 -7.70 -3.44 -11.45
N ASP A 27 -6.79 -4.38 -11.67
CA ASP A 27 -6.87 -5.37 -12.74
C ASP A 27 -6.53 -6.74 -12.13
N PRO A 28 -7.38 -7.77 -12.31
CA PRO A 28 -7.13 -9.08 -11.72
C PRO A 28 -5.87 -9.78 -12.25
N ARG A 29 -5.33 -9.28 -13.37
CA ARG A 29 -4.08 -9.80 -13.96
C ARG A 29 -2.86 -9.04 -13.47
N THR A 30 -3.05 -7.90 -12.80
CA THR A 30 -1.97 -7.05 -12.34
C THR A 30 -1.34 -7.67 -11.10
N ASP A 31 -0.01 -7.80 -11.10
CA ASP A 31 0.69 -8.01 -9.85
C ASP A 31 0.84 -6.67 -9.13
N LEU A 32 1.13 -6.71 -7.85
CA LEU A 32 1.32 -5.51 -7.06
C LEU A 32 2.81 -5.17 -6.90
N ALA A 33 3.65 -5.57 -7.85
CA ALA A 33 5.09 -5.31 -7.78
C ALA A 33 5.39 -3.80 -7.68
N GLY A 34 4.54 -2.96 -8.26
CA GLY A 34 4.66 -1.51 -8.15
C GLY A 34 4.56 -0.96 -6.72
N LEU A 35 4.00 -1.71 -5.79
CA LEU A 35 3.96 -1.32 -4.37
C LEU A 35 5.36 -1.14 -3.78
N GLU A 36 6.36 -1.76 -4.36
CA GLU A 36 7.75 -1.60 -3.90
C GLU A 36 8.20 -0.13 -3.98
N ASN A 37 7.66 0.66 -4.91
CA ASN A 37 7.96 2.09 -4.99
C ASN A 37 7.50 2.83 -3.73
N TRP A 38 6.29 2.51 -3.24
CA TRP A 38 5.79 3.10 -1.98
C TRP A 38 6.61 2.63 -0.79
N ARG A 39 6.93 1.35 -0.74
CA ARG A 39 7.73 0.76 0.33
C ARG A 39 9.12 1.41 0.40
N GLN A 40 9.80 1.56 -0.73
CA GLN A 40 11.12 2.17 -0.81
C GLN A 40 11.08 3.66 -0.48
N ALA A 41 9.96 4.32 -0.73
CA ALA A 41 9.77 5.72 -0.37
C ALA A 41 9.46 5.92 1.13
N GLY A 42 9.35 4.83 1.91
CA GLY A 42 9.10 4.91 3.34
C GLY A 42 7.62 5.04 3.72
N VAL A 43 6.71 4.77 2.80
CA VAL A 43 5.28 4.77 3.09
C VAL A 43 4.96 3.54 3.90
N SER A 44 4.29 3.72 5.06
CA SER A 44 4.00 2.65 6.02
C SER A 44 2.71 1.92 5.71
N PHE A 45 1.72 2.62 5.17
CA PHE A 45 0.38 2.10 4.95
C PHE A 45 -0.19 2.67 3.66
N VAL A 46 -0.77 1.82 2.83
CA VAL A 46 -1.44 2.25 1.60
C VAL A 46 -2.86 1.71 1.56
N SER A 47 -3.77 2.51 1.03
CA SER A 47 -5.13 2.08 0.70
C SER A 47 -5.21 1.85 -0.79
N LEU A 48 -5.61 0.65 -1.18
CA LEU A 48 -5.73 0.25 -2.58
C LEU A 48 -7.19 0.17 -3.00
N ASN A 49 -7.50 0.72 -4.16
CA ASN A 49 -8.81 0.56 -4.76
C ASN A 49 -8.92 -0.83 -5.39
N VAL A 50 -10.06 -1.47 -5.16
CA VAL A 50 -10.38 -2.74 -5.81
C VAL A 50 -11.41 -2.55 -6.93
N ALA A 51 -12.09 -1.41 -6.96
CA ALA A 51 -13.09 -1.09 -7.97
C ALA A 51 -13.37 0.40 -8.04
N TYR A 52 -13.85 0.86 -9.18
CA TYR A 52 -14.47 2.15 -9.40
C TYR A 52 -15.34 2.09 -10.67
N ASP A 53 -15.89 3.20 -11.13
CA ASP A 53 -16.96 3.21 -12.13
C ASP A 53 -16.62 2.49 -13.45
N ILE A 54 -15.36 2.58 -13.91
CA ILE A 54 -14.99 2.06 -15.23
C ILE A 54 -14.91 0.53 -15.26
N PRO A 55 -14.20 -0.16 -14.35
CA PRO A 55 -14.28 -1.62 -14.31
C PRO A 55 -15.67 -2.06 -13.82
N SER A 56 -16.21 -3.14 -14.39
CA SER A 56 -17.48 -3.66 -13.92
C SER A 56 -17.36 -4.19 -12.49
N TRP A 57 -18.48 -4.17 -11.75
CA TRP A 57 -18.50 -4.70 -10.39
C TRP A 57 -18.12 -6.19 -10.34
N GLU A 58 -18.36 -6.91 -11.42
CA GLU A 58 -18.03 -8.34 -11.53
C GLU A 58 -16.53 -8.59 -11.47
N GLN A 59 -15.72 -7.62 -11.84
CA GLN A 59 -14.25 -7.72 -11.78
C GLN A 59 -13.72 -7.45 -10.37
N THR A 60 -14.53 -6.92 -9.47
CA THR A 60 -14.09 -6.56 -8.12
C THR A 60 -13.58 -7.76 -7.34
N PHE A 61 -14.30 -8.89 -7.37
CA PHE A 61 -13.88 -10.09 -6.64
C PHE A 61 -12.58 -10.69 -7.18
N PRO A 62 -12.39 -10.83 -8.50
CA PRO A 62 -11.10 -11.28 -9.03
C PRO A 62 -9.95 -10.34 -8.67
N VAL A 63 -10.16 -9.03 -8.68
CA VAL A 63 -9.13 -8.05 -8.27
C VAL A 63 -8.77 -8.23 -6.81
N LEU A 64 -9.77 -8.32 -5.93
CA LEU A 64 -9.54 -8.53 -4.51
C LEU A 64 -8.79 -9.84 -4.25
N ALA A 65 -9.17 -10.90 -4.93
CA ALA A 65 -8.49 -12.20 -4.82
C ALA A 65 -7.03 -12.11 -5.28
N ALA A 66 -6.76 -11.38 -6.37
CA ALA A 66 -5.40 -11.18 -6.87
C ALA A 66 -4.55 -10.41 -5.87
N TYR A 67 -5.09 -9.35 -5.26
CA TYR A 67 -4.40 -8.57 -4.25
C TYR A 67 -4.07 -9.43 -3.02
N ARG A 68 -5.03 -10.19 -2.55
CA ARG A 68 -4.83 -11.08 -1.39
C ARG A 68 -3.77 -12.13 -1.67
N ARG A 69 -3.76 -12.71 -2.86
CA ARG A 69 -2.73 -13.70 -3.27
C ARG A 69 -1.34 -13.05 -3.28
N PHE A 70 -1.22 -11.89 -3.87
CA PHE A 70 0.07 -11.19 -3.94
C PHE A 70 0.60 -10.88 -2.55
N ILE A 71 -0.22 -10.27 -1.71
CA ILE A 71 0.18 -9.88 -0.35
C ILE A 71 0.53 -11.12 0.47
N GLY A 72 -0.28 -12.17 0.38
CA GLY A 72 -0.05 -13.42 1.11
C GLY A 72 1.21 -14.16 0.67
N SER A 73 1.67 -13.95 -0.57
CA SER A 73 2.90 -14.57 -1.06
C SER A 73 4.16 -13.76 -0.74
N HIS A 74 4.02 -12.57 -0.15
CA HIS A 74 5.15 -11.71 0.22
C HIS A 74 5.05 -11.26 1.69
N PRO A 75 4.95 -12.21 2.64
CA PRO A 75 4.71 -11.85 4.05
C PRO A 75 5.88 -11.14 4.72
N ASP A 76 7.06 -11.19 4.11
CA ASP A 76 8.25 -10.48 4.57
C ASP A 76 8.18 -8.96 4.30
N ARG A 77 7.28 -8.53 3.40
CA ARG A 77 7.20 -7.14 2.95
C ARG A 77 5.86 -6.50 3.17
N TYR A 78 4.78 -7.27 3.11
CA TYR A 78 3.42 -6.75 3.10
C TYR A 78 2.53 -7.54 4.04
N LEU A 79 1.53 -6.84 4.57
CA LEU A 79 0.47 -7.48 5.32
C LEU A 79 -0.84 -6.73 5.09
N ILE A 80 -1.97 -7.43 5.13
CA ILE A 80 -3.28 -6.79 5.10
C ILE A 80 -3.59 -6.34 6.52
N ALA A 81 -3.79 -5.02 6.70
CA ALA A 81 -4.08 -4.47 8.02
C ALA A 81 -5.57 -4.58 8.32
N ASP A 82 -5.92 -5.37 9.31
CA ASP A 82 -7.28 -5.53 9.80
C ASP A 82 -7.52 -4.76 11.09
N THR A 83 -6.47 -4.39 11.80
CA THR A 83 -6.55 -3.72 13.10
C THR A 83 -5.54 -2.57 13.16
N ALA A 84 -5.72 -1.69 14.15
CA ALA A 84 -4.75 -0.62 14.39
C ALA A 84 -3.37 -1.16 14.76
N ASP A 85 -3.31 -2.31 15.43
CA ASP A 85 -2.03 -2.92 15.77
C ASP A 85 -1.29 -3.40 14.52
N ASP A 86 -2.01 -3.88 13.50
CA ASP A 86 -1.40 -4.26 12.23
C ASP A 86 -0.70 -3.07 11.57
N VAL A 87 -1.27 -1.87 11.68
CA VAL A 87 -0.68 -0.65 11.10
C VAL A 87 0.64 -0.29 11.81
N ARG A 88 0.78 -0.64 13.08
CA ARG A 88 1.98 -0.33 13.87
C ARG A 88 3.10 -1.36 13.72
N ARG A 89 2.81 -2.48 13.06
CA ARG A 89 3.79 -3.56 12.89
C ARG A 89 4.87 -3.24 11.84
#